data_b88350b54b2d175851c4dcc571db1056
#
_entry.id   b88350b54b2d175851c4dcc571db1056
#
_cell.length_a   1.000
_cell.length_b   1.000
_cell.length_c   1.000
_cell.angle_alpha   90.00
_cell.angle_beta   90.00
_cell.angle_gamma   90.00
#
_symmetry.space_group_name_H-M   'P 1'
#
loop_
_entity.id
_entity.type
_entity.pdbx_description
1 polymer ?
#
loop_
_entity_poly.entity_id
_entity_poly.type
_entity_poly.pdbx_seq_one_letter_code
_entity_poly.pdbx_strand_id
1 'polypeptide(L)'
;LKIKGAAHEYTVVEGVKDSVMDIVLSAKQLRFKTDEDTDRSQRIAQKFKGIGIYTSKNLTLPDGLVCLNEDQYLFEITDSTVELYIEFRVEKGYGYYSMEYLRAREEKAEETDTNLLLIDNDFSCVTQCSYEVEEVIEDFIGNMKDKLTVTVSSISPQLSPKDVLAFAGEVLASYAKLFVFPESFVDKSVLVDHMDIQDTLDNAVSGETTIKTQPIEILGLSERTRNALLKNNILFVEDLEKKKRSELISMRGVGKKAVDEIEDALNSIGKGLIA
;
A
#
# COMPACT_ATOMS: atom_id res chain seq x y z
N LEU A 1 12.19 -12.70 -4.02
CA LEU A 1 12.65 -14.00 -4.50
C LEU A 1 14.07 -14.27 -4.01
N LYS A 2 14.32 -15.48 -3.54
CA LYS A 2 15.66 -15.93 -3.14
C LYS A 2 15.97 -17.27 -3.80
N ILE A 3 17.11 -17.36 -4.47
CA ILE A 3 17.57 -18.57 -5.14
C ILE A 3 18.90 -18.96 -4.52
N LYS A 4 19.01 -20.17 -3.99
CA LYS A 4 20.26 -20.65 -3.39
C LYS A 4 21.32 -20.81 -4.48
N GLY A 5 22.46 -20.15 -4.30
CA GLY A 5 23.55 -20.14 -5.29
C GLY A 5 23.53 -18.96 -6.25
N ALA A 6 22.49 -18.13 -6.21
CA ALA A 6 22.43 -16.88 -6.97
C ALA A 6 22.73 -15.69 -6.06
N ALA A 7 23.80 -14.96 -6.34
CA ALA A 7 24.17 -13.76 -5.61
C ALA A 7 23.51 -12.49 -6.19
N HIS A 8 23.11 -12.54 -7.46
CA HIS A 8 22.46 -11.44 -8.19
C HIS A 8 21.69 -12.00 -9.40
N GLU A 9 20.85 -11.17 -10.00
CA GLU A 9 19.96 -11.52 -11.11
C GLU A 9 20.66 -12.04 -12.39
N TYR A 10 21.93 -11.71 -12.57
CA TYR A 10 22.74 -12.14 -13.73
C TYR A 10 23.48 -13.46 -13.48
N THR A 11 23.25 -14.12 -12.35
CA THR A 11 23.85 -15.41 -12.06
C THR A 11 23.22 -16.49 -12.94
N VAL A 12 24.02 -17.45 -13.38
CA VAL A 12 23.56 -18.67 -14.04
C VAL A 12 23.70 -19.82 -13.06
N VAL A 13 22.65 -20.62 -12.89
CA VAL A 13 22.67 -21.81 -12.06
C VAL A 13 23.00 -23.00 -12.95
N GLU A 14 24.10 -23.67 -12.67
CA GLU A 14 24.54 -24.85 -13.47
C GLU A 14 23.46 -25.94 -13.43
N GLY A 15 23.15 -26.53 -14.60
CA GLY A 15 22.11 -27.55 -14.75
C GLY A 15 20.67 -27.02 -14.74
N VAL A 16 20.48 -25.73 -14.73
CA VAL A 16 19.21 -25.06 -15.01
C VAL A 16 19.33 -24.34 -16.36
N LYS A 17 18.34 -24.52 -17.23
CA LYS A 17 18.35 -23.95 -18.57
C LYS A 17 18.21 -22.43 -18.55
N ASP A 18 17.36 -21.95 -17.64
CA ASP A 18 16.99 -20.56 -17.53
C ASP A 18 17.98 -19.78 -16.65
N SER A 19 18.30 -18.55 -17.01
CA SER A 19 19.06 -17.66 -16.16
C SER A 19 18.23 -17.23 -14.94
N VAL A 20 18.90 -16.74 -13.90
CA VAL A 20 18.18 -16.21 -12.72
C VAL A 20 17.25 -15.07 -13.13
N MET A 21 17.63 -14.24 -14.10
CA MET A 21 16.77 -13.19 -14.64
C MET A 21 15.50 -13.75 -15.28
N ASP A 22 15.60 -14.85 -16.06
CA ASP A 22 14.44 -15.47 -16.69
C ASP A 22 13.50 -16.05 -15.62
N ILE A 23 14.05 -16.65 -14.56
CA ILE A 23 13.28 -17.15 -13.42
C ILE A 23 12.57 -15.99 -12.70
N VAL A 24 13.24 -14.86 -12.51
CA VAL A 24 12.65 -13.64 -11.92
C VAL A 24 11.49 -13.12 -12.77
N LEU A 25 11.69 -13.03 -14.10
CA LEU A 25 10.64 -12.58 -15.02
C LEU A 25 9.44 -13.52 -15.07
N SER A 26 9.69 -14.83 -15.00
CA SER A 26 8.64 -15.84 -14.90
C SER A 26 7.89 -15.75 -13.58
N ALA A 27 8.61 -15.58 -12.47
CA ALA A 27 8.02 -15.39 -11.13
C ALA A 27 7.17 -14.11 -11.03
N LYS A 28 7.58 -13.05 -11.71
CA LYS A 28 6.80 -11.79 -11.79
C LYS A 28 5.41 -11.99 -12.40
N GLN A 29 5.23 -13.00 -13.25
CA GLN A 29 3.94 -13.29 -13.88
C GLN A 29 3.02 -14.11 -12.98
N LEU A 30 3.51 -14.68 -11.87
CA LEU A 30 2.68 -15.40 -10.93
C LEU A 30 1.61 -14.48 -10.33
N ARG A 31 0.41 -15.02 -10.20
CA ARG A 31 -0.73 -14.31 -9.59
C ARG A 31 -1.35 -15.22 -8.54
N PHE A 32 -1.49 -14.67 -7.35
CA PHE A 32 -2.03 -15.38 -6.22
C PHE A 32 -3.30 -14.72 -5.73
N LYS A 33 -4.21 -15.54 -5.21
CA LYS A 33 -5.36 -15.11 -4.42
C LYS A 33 -5.17 -15.65 -3.02
N THR A 34 -5.50 -14.86 -2.03
CA THR A 34 -5.43 -15.26 -0.63
C THR A 34 -6.73 -14.93 0.07
N ASP A 35 -7.04 -15.63 1.16
CA ASP A 35 -8.19 -15.37 1.99
C ASP A 35 -7.98 -14.08 2.81
N GLU A 36 -9.07 -13.45 3.26
CA GLU A 36 -9.02 -12.16 3.98
C GLU A 36 -8.24 -12.24 5.28
N ASP A 37 -8.37 -13.36 6.01
CA ASP A 37 -7.73 -13.58 7.31
C ASP A 37 -6.25 -14.00 7.24
N THR A 38 -5.69 -14.05 6.03
CA THR A 38 -4.32 -14.52 5.85
C THR A 38 -3.32 -13.38 6.06
N ASP A 39 -2.15 -13.70 6.64
CA ASP A 39 -1.06 -12.75 6.84
C ASP A 39 -0.72 -11.97 5.56
N ARG A 40 -0.36 -10.69 5.74
CA ARG A 40 0.00 -9.79 4.63
C ARG A 40 1.16 -10.33 3.78
N SER A 41 2.06 -11.10 4.37
CA SER A 41 3.21 -11.68 3.69
C SER A 41 3.31 -13.17 3.98
N GLN A 42 3.44 -13.99 2.94
CA GLN A 42 3.64 -15.43 3.04
C GLN A 42 4.92 -15.87 2.36
N ARG A 43 5.57 -16.90 2.90
CA ARG A 43 6.78 -17.49 2.33
C ARG A 43 6.47 -18.86 1.76
N ILE A 44 6.91 -19.09 0.52
CA ILE A 44 6.90 -20.39 -0.17
C ILE A 44 8.34 -20.79 -0.36
N ALA A 45 8.84 -21.74 0.40
CA ALA A 45 10.19 -22.23 0.32
C ALA A 45 10.18 -23.68 -0.16
N GLN A 46 10.78 -23.95 -1.30
CA GLN A 46 10.71 -25.26 -1.94
C GLN A 46 12.03 -25.66 -2.61
N LYS A 47 12.28 -26.97 -2.61
CA LYS A 47 13.37 -27.61 -3.36
C LYS A 47 12.79 -28.31 -4.57
N PHE A 48 13.43 -28.09 -5.70
CA PHE A 48 13.09 -28.75 -6.97
C PHE A 48 14.22 -29.68 -7.37
N LYS A 49 13.88 -30.90 -7.72
CA LYS A 49 14.84 -31.95 -8.07
C LYS A 49 14.33 -32.80 -9.22
N GLY A 50 15.23 -33.11 -10.12
CA GLY A 50 14.95 -33.95 -11.31
C GLY A 50 14.82 -33.13 -12.58
N ILE A 51 15.12 -33.75 -13.68
CA ILE A 51 15.04 -33.17 -15.02
C ILE A 51 13.57 -32.91 -15.37
N GLY A 52 13.25 -31.72 -15.85
CA GLY A 52 11.93 -31.40 -16.34
C GLY A 52 11.60 -29.92 -16.29
N ILE A 53 10.43 -29.65 -16.82
CA ILE A 53 9.83 -28.29 -16.82
C ILE A 53 9.02 -28.12 -15.54
N TYR A 54 9.26 -27.02 -14.85
CA TYR A 54 8.54 -26.64 -13.64
C TYR A 54 7.63 -25.45 -13.92
N THR A 55 6.39 -25.61 -13.49
CA THR A 55 5.34 -24.59 -13.61
C THR A 55 4.82 -24.23 -12.23
N SER A 56 3.94 -23.23 -12.16
CA SER A 56 3.28 -22.84 -10.92
C SER A 56 2.52 -23.98 -10.22
N LYS A 57 2.05 -25.02 -10.96
CA LYS A 57 1.44 -26.23 -10.38
C LYS A 57 2.39 -27.03 -9.49
N ASN A 58 3.68 -26.90 -9.71
CA ASN A 58 4.70 -27.61 -8.92
C ASN A 58 5.02 -26.91 -7.60
N LEU A 59 4.43 -25.72 -7.35
CA LEU A 59 4.60 -24.99 -6.10
C LEU A 59 3.73 -25.62 -5.00
N THR A 60 4.33 -25.87 -3.85
CA THR A 60 3.61 -26.25 -2.64
C THR A 60 3.19 -24.99 -1.92
N LEU A 61 1.92 -24.65 -2.04
CA LEU A 61 1.37 -23.42 -1.48
C LEU A 61 0.95 -23.63 -0.02
N PRO A 62 1.14 -22.64 0.86
CA PRO A 62 0.57 -22.64 2.19
C PRO A 62 -0.96 -22.55 2.15
N ASP A 63 -1.61 -22.93 3.26
CA ASP A 63 -3.05 -22.85 3.41
C ASP A 63 -3.56 -21.41 3.20
N GLY A 64 -4.67 -21.28 2.46
CA GLY A 64 -5.29 -20.00 2.15
C GLY A 64 -4.63 -19.25 0.97
N LEU A 65 -3.59 -19.78 0.34
CA LEU A 65 -2.97 -19.19 -0.84
C LEU A 65 -3.28 -20.04 -2.09
N VAL A 66 -3.86 -19.42 -3.11
CA VAL A 66 -4.21 -20.09 -4.37
C VAL A 66 -3.51 -19.41 -5.53
N CYS A 67 -2.83 -20.18 -6.40
CA CYS A 67 -2.27 -19.65 -7.63
C CYS A 67 -3.35 -19.56 -8.71
N LEU A 68 -3.53 -18.37 -9.31
CA LEU A 68 -4.56 -18.12 -10.31
C LEU A 68 -4.15 -18.56 -11.72
N ASN A 69 -2.85 -18.62 -12.00
CA ASN A 69 -2.28 -19.01 -13.28
C ASN A 69 -1.43 -20.29 -13.13
N GLU A 70 -2.10 -21.42 -12.95
CA GLU A 70 -1.49 -22.72 -12.64
C GLU A 70 -0.52 -23.26 -13.69
N ASP A 71 -0.63 -22.86 -14.94
CA ASP A 71 0.23 -23.31 -16.04
C ASP A 71 1.39 -22.35 -16.35
N GLN A 72 1.64 -21.35 -15.46
CA GLN A 72 2.74 -20.41 -15.65
C GLN A 72 4.08 -21.14 -15.59
N TYR A 73 4.85 -21.06 -16.66
CA TYR A 73 6.22 -21.56 -16.72
C TYR A 73 7.12 -20.82 -15.72
N LEU A 74 7.97 -21.57 -15.02
CA LEU A 74 8.93 -21.01 -14.07
C LEU A 74 10.37 -21.21 -14.55
N PHE A 75 10.78 -22.45 -14.75
CA PHE A 75 12.14 -22.84 -15.21
C PHE A 75 12.17 -24.30 -15.64
N GLU A 76 13.31 -24.71 -16.24
CA GLU A 76 13.58 -26.09 -16.65
C GLU A 76 14.91 -26.56 -16.05
N ILE A 77 14.91 -27.69 -15.36
CA ILE A 77 16.11 -28.37 -14.88
C ILE A 77 16.54 -29.40 -15.95
N THR A 78 17.80 -29.29 -16.38
CA THR A 78 18.38 -30.17 -17.44
C THR A 78 19.32 -31.20 -16.89
N ASP A 79 19.77 -31.10 -15.63
CA ASP A 79 20.69 -32.05 -14.99
C ASP A 79 20.03 -32.68 -13.76
N SER A 80 20.06 -34.04 -13.73
CA SER A 80 19.46 -34.81 -12.63
C SER A 80 20.16 -34.69 -11.28
N THR A 81 21.40 -34.18 -11.26
CA THR A 81 22.20 -34.00 -10.04
C THR A 81 21.89 -32.67 -9.33
N VAL A 82 21.21 -31.74 -10.03
CA VAL A 82 20.92 -30.42 -9.53
C VAL A 82 19.69 -30.42 -8.61
N GLU A 83 19.84 -29.77 -7.49
CA GLU A 83 18.75 -29.45 -6.56
C GLU A 83 18.64 -27.95 -6.42
N LEU A 84 17.61 -27.39 -7.03
CA LEU A 84 17.35 -25.94 -7.00
C LEU A 84 16.46 -25.60 -5.81
N TYR A 85 16.94 -24.76 -4.90
CA TYR A 85 16.16 -24.22 -3.80
C TYR A 85 15.73 -22.80 -4.10
N ILE A 86 14.43 -22.56 -4.08
CA ILE A 86 13.83 -21.24 -4.30
C ILE A 86 12.91 -20.91 -3.12
N GLU A 87 12.98 -19.67 -2.68
CA GLU A 87 12.08 -19.08 -1.71
C GLU A 87 11.38 -17.87 -2.35
N PHE A 88 10.06 -17.90 -2.39
CA PHE A 88 9.21 -16.79 -2.80
C PHE A 88 8.66 -16.13 -1.54
N ARG A 89 8.69 -14.81 -1.52
CA ARG A 89 7.94 -14.00 -0.58
C ARG A 89 6.78 -13.39 -1.35
N VAL A 90 5.56 -13.81 -1.01
CA VAL A 90 4.30 -13.38 -1.64
C VAL A 90 3.65 -12.37 -0.70
N GLU A 91 3.27 -11.22 -1.20
CA GLU A 91 2.67 -10.15 -0.42
C GLU A 91 1.29 -9.78 -0.96
N LYS A 92 0.40 -9.35 -0.08
CA LYS A 92 -0.85 -8.65 -0.42
C LYS A 92 -0.55 -7.17 -0.65
N GLY A 93 -1.19 -6.55 -1.63
CA GLY A 93 -1.08 -5.11 -1.86
C GLY A 93 -2.08 -4.61 -2.91
N TYR A 94 -1.97 -3.34 -3.22
CA TYR A 94 -2.82 -2.64 -4.19
C TYR A 94 -1.95 -1.84 -5.16
N GLY A 95 -2.40 -1.78 -6.42
CA GLY A 95 -1.74 -1.00 -7.44
C GLY A 95 -0.39 -1.58 -7.86
N TYR A 96 0.66 -0.78 -7.87
CA TYR A 96 1.98 -1.16 -8.35
C TYR A 96 3.09 -0.65 -7.41
N TYR A 97 3.95 -1.58 -6.98
CA TYR A 97 5.14 -1.26 -6.19
C TYR A 97 6.38 -1.43 -7.05
N SER A 98 7.07 -0.32 -7.30
CA SER A 98 8.33 -0.36 -8.05
C SER A 98 9.45 -1.01 -7.23
N MET A 99 10.47 -1.49 -7.93
CA MET A 99 11.66 -2.07 -7.29
C MET A 99 12.35 -1.05 -6.37
N GLU A 100 12.40 0.24 -6.75
CA GLU A 100 12.96 1.31 -5.92
C GLU A 100 12.18 1.48 -4.62
N TYR A 101 10.85 1.46 -4.68
CA TYR A 101 10.00 1.53 -3.50
C TYR A 101 10.24 0.34 -2.57
N LEU A 102 10.28 -0.88 -3.12
CA LEU A 102 10.54 -2.10 -2.33
C LEU A 102 11.93 -2.07 -1.70
N ARG A 103 12.95 -1.59 -2.43
CA ARG A 103 14.31 -1.44 -1.91
C ARG A 103 14.36 -0.46 -0.75
N ALA A 104 13.75 0.71 -0.88
CA ALA A 104 13.69 1.70 0.18
C ALA A 104 12.95 1.19 1.43
N ARG A 105 11.95 0.31 1.24
CA ARG A 105 11.23 -0.36 2.33
C ARG A 105 12.09 -1.40 3.04
N GLU A 106 12.79 -2.25 2.29
CA GLU A 106 13.70 -3.26 2.87
C GLU A 106 14.90 -2.62 3.59
N GLU A 107 15.45 -1.51 3.08
CA GLU A 107 16.53 -0.77 3.73
C GLU A 107 16.13 -0.18 5.09
N LYS A 108 14.86 0.10 5.30
CA LYS A 108 14.31 0.57 6.58
C LYS A 108 14.00 -0.57 7.55
N ALA A 109 13.91 -1.80 7.06
CA ALA A 109 13.70 -2.97 7.90
C ALA A 109 15.01 -3.32 8.64
N GLU A 110 14.91 -3.66 9.94
CA GLU A 110 16.08 -4.03 10.75
C GLU A 110 16.77 -5.33 10.27
N GLU A 111 16.03 -6.17 9.54
CA GLU A 111 16.55 -7.42 8.93
C GLU A 111 16.68 -7.25 7.41
N THR A 112 17.84 -6.77 6.96
CA THR A 112 18.14 -6.70 5.52
C THR A 112 18.70 -8.04 5.05
N ASP A 113 17.92 -8.81 4.30
CA ASP A 113 18.41 -10.03 3.62
C ASP A 113 19.11 -9.64 2.31
N THR A 114 20.45 -9.62 2.33
CA THR A 114 21.29 -9.22 1.18
C THR A 114 21.15 -10.10 -0.05
N ASN A 115 20.58 -11.30 0.09
CA ASN A 115 20.39 -12.25 -1.01
C ASN A 115 18.95 -12.21 -1.57
N LEU A 116 18.14 -11.23 -1.19
CA LEU A 116 16.78 -11.08 -1.67
C LEU A 116 16.77 -10.37 -3.03
N LEU A 117 16.33 -11.09 -4.06
CA LEU A 117 16.06 -10.52 -5.37
C LEU A 117 14.69 -9.85 -5.34
N LEU A 118 14.67 -8.53 -5.36
CA LEU A 118 13.44 -7.74 -5.37
C LEU A 118 12.82 -7.81 -6.77
N ILE A 119 11.50 -7.97 -6.79
CA ILE A 119 10.69 -7.99 -8.01
C ILE A 119 9.62 -6.93 -7.82
N ASP A 120 9.45 -6.06 -8.81
CA ASP A 120 8.36 -5.10 -8.82
C ASP A 120 7.02 -5.87 -8.81
N ASN A 121 6.10 -5.43 -7.94
CA ASN A 121 4.83 -6.11 -7.71
C ASN A 121 3.70 -5.33 -8.40
N ASP A 122 2.95 -6.04 -9.24
CA ASP A 122 1.70 -5.56 -9.81
C ASP A 122 0.54 -6.35 -9.21
N PHE A 123 -0.26 -5.68 -8.39
CA PHE A 123 -1.42 -6.27 -7.72
C PHE A 123 -2.71 -6.11 -8.52
N SER A 124 -2.64 -5.55 -9.73
CA SER A 124 -3.82 -5.40 -10.56
C SER A 124 -4.40 -6.75 -10.96
N CYS A 125 -5.68 -6.92 -10.71
CA CYS A 125 -6.44 -8.08 -11.19
C CYS A 125 -7.11 -7.81 -12.56
N VAL A 126 -6.94 -6.61 -13.12
CA VAL A 126 -7.52 -6.16 -14.38
C VAL A 126 -6.42 -6.05 -15.43
N THR A 127 -6.59 -6.75 -16.55
CA THR A 127 -5.69 -6.66 -17.70
C THR A 127 -6.05 -5.52 -18.63
N GLN A 128 -7.33 -5.22 -18.76
CA GLN A 128 -7.81 -4.15 -19.61
C GLN A 128 -9.11 -3.58 -19.05
N CYS A 129 -9.22 -2.26 -19.05
CA CYS A 129 -10.45 -1.53 -18.79
C CYS A 129 -10.60 -0.44 -19.84
N SER A 130 -11.77 -0.39 -20.49
CA SER A 130 -12.13 0.68 -21.42
C SER A 130 -13.56 1.12 -21.18
N TYR A 131 -13.88 2.34 -21.54
CA TYR A 131 -15.24 2.86 -21.48
C TYR A 131 -15.60 3.61 -22.75
N GLU A 132 -16.86 3.62 -23.06
CA GLU A 132 -17.45 4.34 -24.18
C GLU A 132 -18.73 5.03 -23.70
N VAL A 133 -18.92 6.28 -24.13
CA VAL A 133 -20.09 7.08 -23.81
C VAL A 133 -20.80 7.42 -25.13
N GLU A 134 -22.04 7.03 -25.22
CA GLU A 134 -22.91 7.27 -26.37
C GLU A 134 -24.14 8.08 -25.95
N GLU A 135 -24.49 9.11 -26.70
CA GLU A 135 -25.78 9.77 -26.54
C GLU A 135 -26.90 8.91 -27.15
N VAL A 136 -27.90 8.57 -26.36
CA VAL A 136 -29.04 7.78 -26.82
C VAL A 136 -30.36 8.53 -26.55
N ILE A 137 -31.30 8.36 -27.45
CA ILE A 137 -32.68 8.90 -27.29
C ILE A 137 -33.45 7.91 -26.43
N GLU A 138 -33.90 8.34 -25.25
CA GLU A 138 -34.58 7.45 -24.30
C GLU A 138 -36.10 7.31 -24.59
N ASP A 139 -36.73 8.38 -25.08
CA ASP A 139 -38.17 8.40 -25.26
C ASP A 139 -38.60 9.02 -26.61
N PHE A 140 -39.92 8.91 -26.92
CA PHE A 140 -40.51 9.48 -28.11
C PHE A 140 -40.53 11.02 -28.14
N ILE A 141 -40.17 11.67 -27.03
CA ILE A 141 -40.13 13.14 -26.89
C ILE A 141 -38.74 13.68 -27.27
N GLY A 142 -37.76 12.78 -27.45
CA GLY A 142 -36.41 13.15 -27.88
C GLY A 142 -35.46 13.55 -26.71
N ASN A 143 -35.76 13.13 -25.48
CA ASN A 143 -34.84 13.30 -24.38
C ASN A 143 -33.57 12.48 -24.61
N MET A 144 -32.43 13.14 -24.60
CA MET A 144 -31.10 12.49 -24.75
C MET A 144 -30.52 12.15 -23.39
N LYS A 145 -29.98 10.96 -23.30
CA LYS A 145 -29.21 10.49 -22.12
C LYS A 145 -27.89 9.87 -22.55
N ASP A 146 -26.93 9.96 -21.68
CA ASP A 146 -25.65 9.30 -21.87
C ASP A 146 -25.75 7.82 -21.47
N LYS A 147 -25.37 6.96 -22.40
CA LYS A 147 -25.17 5.52 -22.16
C LYS A 147 -23.70 5.24 -21.96
N LEU A 148 -23.35 4.82 -20.77
CA LEU A 148 -21.97 4.40 -20.42
C LEU A 148 -21.86 2.89 -20.64
N THR A 149 -20.91 2.49 -21.50
CA THR A 149 -20.49 1.09 -21.67
C THR A 149 -19.10 0.92 -21.11
N VAL A 150 -18.94 0.04 -20.13
CA VAL A 150 -17.65 -0.26 -19.50
C VAL A 150 -17.27 -1.70 -19.85
N THR A 151 -16.07 -1.89 -20.40
CA THR A 151 -15.52 -3.21 -20.73
C THR A 151 -14.35 -3.50 -19.82
N VAL A 152 -14.43 -4.59 -19.05
CA VAL A 152 -13.40 -5.01 -18.08
C VAL A 152 -12.97 -6.43 -18.39
N SER A 153 -11.65 -6.64 -18.47
CA SER A 153 -11.05 -7.96 -18.63
C SER A 153 -10.19 -8.29 -17.39
N SER A 154 -10.49 -9.42 -16.76
CA SER A 154 -9.72 -9.90 -15.59
C SER A 154 -8.56 -10.80 -16.01
N ILE A 155 -7.56 -10.90 -15.13
CA ILE A 155 -6.35 -11.68 -15.37
C ILE A 155 -6.58 -13.20 -15.34
N SER A 156 -7.66 -13.63 -14.70
CA SER A 156 -7.98 -15.05 -14.53
C SER A 156 -9.49 -15.28 -14.61
N PRO A 157 -9.95 -16.41 -15.19
CA PRO A 157 -11.35 -16.82 -15.17
C PRO A 157 -11.92 -17.02 -13.76
N GLN A 158 -11.07 -17.22 -12.76
CA GLN A 158 -11.48 -17.37 -11.35
C GLN A 158 -11.83 -16.03 -10.68
N LEU A 159 -11.46 -14.91 -11.31
CA LEU A 159 -11.82 -13.56 -10.87
C LEU A 159 -12.94 -13.04 -11.77
N SER A 160 -14.14 -12.95 -11.22
CA SER A 160 -15.29 -12.41 -11.94
C SER A 160 -15.09 -10.92 -12.24
N PRO A 161 -15.08 -10.47 -13.50
CA PRO A 161 -15.03 -9.04 -13.83
C PRO A 161 -16.15 -8.23 -13.17
N LYS A 162 -17.29 -8.88 -12.90
CA LYS A 162 -18.44 -8.27 -12.23
C LYS A 162 -18.09 -7.94 -10.77
N ASP A 163 -17.41 -8.84 -10.06
CA ASP A 163 -17.02 -8.62 -8.67
C ASP A 163 -15.94 -7.54 -8.57
N VAL A 164 -15.00 -7.53 -9.53
CA VAL A 164 -13.98 -6.47 -9.64
C VAL A 164 -14.62 -5.10 -9.85
N LEU A 165 -15.63 -5.01 -10.74
CA LEU A 165 -16.34 -3.77 -11.00
C LEU A 165 -17.18 -3.34 -9.78
N ALA A 166 -17.83 -4.28 -9.10
CA ALA A 166 -18.60 -4.00 -7.88
C ALA A 166 -17.69 -3.43 -6.78
N PHE A 167 -16.53 -4.06 -6.56
CA PHE A 167 -15.53 -3.59 -5.61
C PHE A 167 -15.03 -2.16 -5.95
N ALA A 168 -14.68 -1.90 -7.22
CA ALA A 168 -14.30 -0.57 -7.66
C ALA A 168 -15.40 0.48 -7.40
N GLY A 169 -16.66 0.09 -7.60
CA GLY A 169 -17.82 0.92 -7.28
C GLY A 169 -17.94 1.24 -5.78
N GLU A 170 -17.71 0.28 -4.91
CA GLU A 170 -17.70 0.48 -3.45
C GLU A 170 -16.57 1.43 -3.02
N VAL A 171 -15.38 1.26 -3.56
CA VAL A 171 -14.26 2.17 -3.32
C VAL A 171 -14.62 3.59 -3.75
N LEU A 172 -15.15 3.77 -4.96
CA LEU A 172 -15.56 5.08 -5.47
C LEU A 172 -16.67 5.72 -4.61
N ALA A 173 -17.66 4.92 -4.20
CA ALA A 173 -18.72 5.37 -3.31
C ALA A 173 -18.19 5.79 -1.93
N SER A 174 -17.19 5.09 -1.41
CA SER A 174 -16.52 5.44 -0.15
C SER A 174 -15.78 6.78 -0.24
N TYR A 175 -15.10 7.03 -1.35
CA TYR A 175 -14.51 8.34 -1.60
C TYR A 175 -15.56 9.46 -1.72
N ALA A 176 -16.68 9.18 -2.42
CA ALA A 176 -17.76 10.16 -2.55
C ALA A 176 -18.40 10.51 -1.20
N LYS A 177 -18.49 9.59 -0.26
CA LYS A 177 -18.98 9.84 1.11
C LYS A 177 -18.16 10.88 1.87
N LEU A 178 -16.87 11.04 1.58
CA LEU A 178 -16.02 12.06 2.22
C LEU A 178 -16.53 13.49 1.95
N PHE A 179 -17.17 13.73 0.81
CA PHE A 179 -17.76 15.04 0.48
C PHE A 179 -19.07 15.31 1.23
N VAL A 180 -19.77 14.26 1.64
CA VAL A 180 -21.08 14.38 2.33
C VAL A 180 -20.88 14.54 3.84
N PHE A 181 -19.88 13.88 4.43
CA PHE A 181 -19.62 13.85 5.87
C PHE A 181 -18.13 14.00 6.17
N PRO A 182 -17.59 15.24 6.11
CA PRO A 182 -16.13 15.43 6.25
C PRO A 182 -15.58 15.09 7.65
N GLU A 183 -16.41 15.04 8.70
CA GLU A 183 -15.92 14.89 10.07
C GLU A 183 -16.29 13.57 10.78
N SER A 184 -17.29 12.82 10.32
CA SER A 184 -17.87 11.74 11.14
C SER A 184 -17.80 10.32 10.57
N PHE A 185 -17.51 10.13 9.29
CA PHE A 185 -17.59 8.80 8.65
C PHE A 185 -16.47 8.52 7.66
N VAL A 186 -15.22 8.64 8.11
CA VAL A 186 -14.19 7.84 7.48
C VAL A 186 -14.21 6.50 8.20
N ASP A 187 -14.89 5.52 7.65
CA ASP A 187 -14.57 4.14 7.98
C ASP A 187 -13.16 3.91 7.46
N LYS A 188 -12.21 4.15 8.36
CA LYS A 188 -10.77 4.08 8.07
C LYS A 188 -10.38 2.70 7.56
N SER A 189 -11.14 1.65 7.90
CA SER A 189 -10.88 0.30 7.45
C SER A 189 -11.02 0.16 5.93
N VAL A 190 -12.05 0.76 5.34
CA VAL A 190 -12.28 0.66 3.89
C VAL A 190 -11.29 1.50 3.08
N LEU A 191 -10.87 2.68 3.59
CA LEU A 191 -9.92 3.55 2.89
C LEU A 191 -8.47 3.12 3.13
N VAL A 192 -8.15 2.62 4.31
CA VAL A 192 -6.81 2.19 4.70
C VAL A 192 -6.46 0.84 4.08
N ASP A 193 -7.42 -0.09 3.98
CA ASP A 193 -7.19 -1.38 3.33
C ASP A 193 -7.04 -1.26 1.80
N HIS A 194 -7.54 -0.17 1.19
CA HIS A 194 -7.50 0.02 -0.26
C HIS A 194 -6.44 1.02 -0.76
N MET A 195 -5.83 1.75 0.13
CA MET A 195 -4.69 2.62 -0.18
C MET A 195 -3.55 2.28 0.78
N ASP A 196 -2.35 2.09 0.26
CA ASP A 196 -1.11 1.92 1.05
C ASP A 196 -0.76 3.12 1.95
N ILE A 197 -1.78 3.77 2.49
CA ILE A 197 -1.66 4.74 3.56
C ILE A 197 -1.16 4.05 4.83
N GLN A 198 -1.27 2.70 4.91
CA GLN A 198 -0.78 1.92 6.05
C GLN A 198 0.73 2.06 6.22
N ASP A 199 1.52 2.05 5.14
CA ASP A 199 2.97 2.30 5.25
C ASP A 199 3.31 3.74 5.66
N THR A 200 2.44 4.70 5.33
CA THR A 200 2.56 6.07 5.85
C THR A 200 2.02 6.22 7.28
N LEU A 201 1.03 5.40 7.66
CA LEU A 201 0.47 5.40 9.02
C LEU A 201 1.29 4.51 9.96
N ASP A 202 1.82 3.36 9.54
CA ASP A 202 2.68 2.50 10.37
C ASP A 202 4.04 3.14 10.63
N ASN A 203 4.56 3.94 9.69
CA ASN A 203 5.69 4.84 9.96
C ASN A 203 5.32 6.04 10.86
N ALA A 204 4.04 6.33 11.00
CA ALA A 204 3.52 7.35 11.94
C ALA A 204 3.13 6.74 13.29
N VAL A 205 2.87 5.44 13.40
CA VAL A 205 2.38 4.75 14.62
C VAL A 205 3.50 4.16 15.46
N SER A 206 4.70 3.93 14.91
CA SER A 206 5.90 3.56 15.70
C SER A 206 6.55 4.74 16.45
N GLY A 207 6.09 5.95 16.23
CA GLY A 207 6.32 7.09 17.10
C GLY A 207 4.96 7.70 17.41
N GLU A 208 4.55 7.73 18.68
CA GLU A 208 3.36 8.38 19.20
C GLU A 208 2.85 9.56 18.35
N THR A 209 2.11 9.30 17.29
CA THR A 209 1.53 10.33 16.45
C THR A 209 0.04 10.36 16.70
N THR A 210 -0.34 11.14 17.68
CA THR A 210 -1.70 11.70 17.77
C THR A 210 -2.02 12.30 16.40
N ILE A 211 -3.10 11.85 15.76
CA ILE A 211 -3.56 12.42 14.48
C ILE A 211 -3.74 13.93 14.71
N LYS A 212 -2.93 14.73 14.04
CA LYS A 212 -2.98 16.17 14.10
C LYS A 212 -4.18 16.63 13.28
N THR A 213 -5.31 16.89 13.96
CA THR A 213 -6.58 17.16 13.29
C THR A 213 -7.04 18.62 13.41
N GLN A 214 -6.53 19.37 14.39
CA GLN A 214 -6.99 20.72 14.65
C GLN A 214 -5.90 21.75 14.34
N PRO A 215 -6.03 22.54 13.26
CA PRO A 215 -5.08 23.59 12.98
C PRO A 215 -5.14 24.69 14.06
N ILE A 216 -4.00 25.35 14.34
CA ILE A 216 -3.90 26.38 15.39
C ILE A 216 -4.80 27.61 15.15
N GLU A 217 -5.30 27.78 13.92
CA GLU A 217 -6.25 28.85 13.56
C GLU A 217 -7.56 28.78 14.34
N ILE A 218 -7.96 27.57 14.79
CA ILE A 218 -9.18 27.38 15.61
C ILE A 218 -9.07 28.08 16.98
N LEU A 219 -7.85 28.25 17.48
CA LEU A 219 -7.61 28.86 18.80
C LEU A 219 -7.88 30.35 18.85
N GLY A 220 -8.14 31.03 17.72
CA GLY A 220 -8.41 32.46 17.69
C GLY A 220 -7.27 33.33 18.23
N LEU A 221 -6.03 32.87 18.17
CA LEU A 221 -4.84 33.54 18.66
C LEU A 221 -4.57 34.85 17.89
N SER A 222 -3.93 35.80 18.55
CA SER A 222 -3.48 37.05 17.90
C SER A 222 -2.53 36.72 16.73
N GLU A 223 -2.55 37.54 15.68
CA GLU A 223 -1.67 37.34 14.50
C GLU A 223 -0.20 37.21 14.88
N ARG A 224 0.22 37.94 15.91
CA ARG A 224 1.61 37.89 16.38
C ARG A 224 1.94 36.51 16.99
N THR A 225 1.07 35.97 17.84
CA THR A 225 1.22 34.65 18.49
C THR A 225 1.15 33.55 17.44
N ARG A 226 0.17 33.59 16.55
CA ARG A 226 0.03 32.63 15.44
C ARG A 226 1.27 32.61 14.55
N ASN A 227 1.74 33.78 14.09
CA ASN A 227 2.92 33.87 13.24
C ASN A 227 4.21 33.39 13.95
N ALA A 228 4.30 33.57 15.27
CA ALA A 228 5.40 33.05 16.06
C ALA A 228 5.36 31.51 16.14
N LEU A 229 4.20 30.88 16.30
CA LEU A 229 4.01 29.44 16.30
C LEU A 229 4.32 28.83 14.93
N LEU A 230 3.80 29.42 13.84
CA LEU A 230 4.09 28.98 12.47
C LEU A 230 5.60 28.99 12.14
N LYS A 231 6.32 30.03 12.59
CA LYS A 231 7.79 30.10 12.41
C LYS A 231 8.57 29.04 13.19
N ASN A 232 7.97 28.47 14.22
CA ASN A 232 8.55 27.37 15.00
C ASN A 232 7.97 26.00 14.58
N ASN A 233 7.36 25.91 13.38
CA ASN A 233 6.77 24.68 12.84
C ASN A 233 5.65 24.05 13.69
N ILE A 234 4.95 24.88 14.47
CA ILE A 234 3.76 24.46 15.22
C ILE A 234 2.54 24.83 14.37
N LEU A 235 1.92 23.84 13.77
CA LEU A 235 0.80 24.00 12.83
C LEU A 235 -0.53 23.51 13.40
N PHE A 236 -0.49 22.63 14.39
CA PHE A 236 -1.66 21.97 14.95
C PHE A 236 -1.74 22.13 16.47
N VAL A 237 -2.96 22.09 17.00
CA VAL A 237 -3.24 22.17 18.44
C VAL A 237 -2.53 21.04 19.20
N GLU A 238 -2.46 19.84 18.63
CA GLU A 238 -1.80 18.68 19.20
C GLU A 238 -0.28 18.86 19.34
N ASP A 239 0.31 19.76 18.56
CA ASP A 239 1.72 20.14 18.72
C ASP A 239 1.94 20.99 19.96
N LEU A 240 0.96 21.81 20.34
CA LEU A 240 0.97 22.61 21.57
C LEU A 240 0.75 21.72 22.80
N GLU A 241 -0.20 20.77 22.74
CA GLU A 241 -0.49 19.84 23.83
C GLU A 241 0.74 19.03 24.28
N LYS A 242 1.66 18.74 23.35
CA LYS A 242 2.90 18.02 23.62
C LYS A 242 4.04 18.88 24.17
N LYS A 243 3.82 20.19 24.33
CA LYS A 243 4.85 21.14 24.79
C LYS A 243 4.62 21.54 26.23
N LYS A 244 5.74 21.75 26.93
CA LYS A 244 5.73 22.37 28.26
C LYS A 244 5.71 23.90 28.14
N ARG A 245 5.11 24.55 29.11
CA ARG A 245 5.11 26.02 29.20
C ARG A 245 6.52 26.64 29.09
N SER A 246 7.52 26.02 29.69
CA SER A 246 8.92 26.43 29.62
C SER A 246 9.52 26.35 28.22
N GLU A 247 9.13 25.34 27.46
CA GLU A 247 9.59 25.16 26.07
C GLU A 247 9.00 26.25 25.16
N LEU A 248 7.72 26.54 25.31
CA LEU A 248 7.06 27.57 24.51
C LEU A 248 7.68 28.95 24.78
N ILE A 249 8.00 29.29 26.03
CA ILE A 249 8.68 30.55 26.39
C ILE A 249 10.07 30.67 25.76
N SER A 250 10.76 29.54 25.57
CA SER A 250 12.10 29.50 24.96
C SER A 250 12.09 29.69 23.44
N MET A 251 10.93 29.56 22.79
CA MET A 251 10.79 29.71 21.35
C MET A 251 10.94 31.14 20.88
N ARG A 252 11.59 31.31 19.73
CA ARG A 252 11.82 32.63 19.15
C ARG A 252 10.52 33.30 18.78
N GLY A 253 10.23 34.45 19.44
CA GLY A 253 9.04 35.25 19.17
C GLY A 253 7.83 34.92 20.05
N VAL A 254 7.91 33.89 20.90
CA VAL A 254 6.88 33.53 21.87
C VAL A 254 7.29 34.07 23.25
N GLY A 255 6.57 35.05 23.75
CA GLY A 255 6.79 35.61 25.07
C GLY A 255 5.79 35.10 26.10
N LYS A 256 5.98 35.46 27.40
CA LYS A 256 5.07 35.03 28.49
C LYS A 256 3.60 35.31 28.17
N LYS A 257 3.29 36.51 27.65
CA LYS A 257 1.90 36.90 27.29
C LYS A 257 1.32 36.03 26.16
N ALA A 258 2.16 35.62 25.20
CA ALA A 258 1.72 34.72 24.12
C ALA A 258 1.44 33.30 24.65
N VAL A 259 2.20 32.83 25.64
CA VAL A 259 1.94 31.54 26.28
C VAL A 259 0.68 31.58 27.12
N ASP A 260 0.43 32.66 27.85
CA ASP A 260 -0.82 32.84 28.59
C ASP A 260 -2.04 32.85 27.64
N GLU A 261 -1.94 33.53 26.48
CA GLU A 261 -2.96 33.53 25.43
C GLU A 261 -3.20 32.11 24.87
N ILE A 262 -2.15 31.32 24.65
CA ILE A 262 -2.22 29.92 24.16
C ILE A 262 -2.90 29.04 25.22
N GLU A 263 -2.53 29.18 26.49
CA GLU A 263 -3.14 28.37 27.57
C GLU A 263 -4.63 28.70 27.73
N ASP A 264 -5.02 29.96 27.69
CA ASP A 264 -6.41 30.40 27.76
C ASP A 264 -7.22 29.84 26.58
N ALA A 265 -6.64 29.88 25.37
CA ALA A 265 -7.27 29.35 24.17
C ALA A 265 -7.40 27.80 24.20
N LEU A 266 -6.39 27.09 24.66
CA LEU A 266 -6.45 25.64 24.84
C LEU A 266 -7.49 25.22 25.88
N ASN A 267 -7.53 25.93 27.02
CA ASN A 267 -8.52 25.67 28.06
C ASN A 267 -9.97 25.90 27.56
N SER A 268 -10.19 26.87 26.67
CA SER A 268 -11.51 27.13 26.08
C SER A 268 -12.07 25.94 25.27
N ILE A 269 -11.18 25.11 24.72
CA ILE A 269 -11.53 23.90 23.94
C ILE A 269 -11.34 22.60 24.74
N GLY A 270 -11.14 22.70 26.08
CA GLY A 270 -10.99 21.55 26.98
C GLY A 270 -9.66 20.81 26.89
N LYS A 271 -8.61 21.45 26.36
CA LYS A 271 -7.26 20.94 26.19
C LYS A 271 -6.26 21.74 27.05
N GLY A 272 -5.03 21.24 27.21
CA GLY A 272 -4.00 21.92 28.01
C GLY A 272 -2.59 21.52 27.63
N LEU A 273 -1.60 22.29 28.09
CA LEU A 273 -0.17 21.97 27.93
C LEU A 273 0.23 20.83 28.91
N ILE A 274 1.33 20.15 28.56
CA ILE A 274 1.92 19.17 29.50
C ILE A 274 2.45 19.91 30.73
N ALA A 275 2.15 19.34 31.90
CA ALA A 275 2.59 19.86 33.20
C ALA A 275 4.12 19.85 33.40
#